data_d72b61e08c07f67a8eca1d28c8ae42ef
#
_entry.id   d72b61e08c07f67a8eca1d28c8ae42ef
#
_cell.length_a   1.000
_cell.length_b   1.000
_cell.length_c   1.000
_cell.angle_alpha   90.00
_cell.angle_beta   90.00
_cell.angle_gamma   90.00
#
_symmetry.space_group_name_H-M   'P 1'
#
loop_
_entity.id
_entity.type
_entity.pdbx_description
1 polymer ?
#
loop_
_entity_poly.entity_id
_entity_poly.type
_entity_poly.pdbx_seq_one_letter_code
_entity_poly.pdbx_strand_id
1 'polypeptide(L)'
;MGEAAGHADRARRRKVLRPSPALGLRKARKGASARSVHPMQWRVAVPGILRIAYKLLVNDKGKFAALLMGLTFSVFLMIQMTSMFAGMMKKASATVTNTGAKVWVMDPAVTNVSSAIPLPDYVLDAVRSIAGVKYAVPLYSGAALLRLRDGTYQPATVLGLDDTSLFGRPQLVEGRIEDIYAENGFVVVKDEEYTKLENPKIGTEFELNDNRAVVVGLARVPASGLFGIPTLYTTFSRAVQYIPSTRFTISFILIEPQNAAAVAGIAQEVRRLGYEAVTEQGLIDKITDWYIFHTGMGTNLLLMTAISFVVGLSISGQTFYTFVLENMDKFGALKAIGAKGHELVAMIFFQATITGLAGYGLGIGLCAGLIALAKLRMPDYASIITVQNLGLALGMVLLISAFSGYIAVRKVLNIDPYDIFRG
;
A
#
# COMPACT_ATOMS: atom_id res chain seq x y z
N MET A 1 57.78 -23.99 -65.37
CA MET A 1 57.66 -23.01 -66.48
C MET A 1 57.45 -21.71 -65.76
N GLY A 2 58.31 -20.89 -65.64
CA GLY A 2 59.35 -20.21 -66.37
C GLY A 2 59.42 -18.89 -65.73
N GLU A 3 60.46 -18.60 -65.04
CA GLU A 3 61.61 -17.76 -65.46
C GLU A 3 61.21 -16.29 -65.56
N ALA A 4 61.84 -15.34 -65.00
CA ALA A 4 63.17 -15.04 -64.61
C ALA A 4 63.34 -13.53 -64.73
N ALA A 5 64.01 -12.97 -63.80
CA ALA A 5 65.27 -12.20 -63.91
C ALA A 5 65.14 -10.78 -64.53
N GLY A 6 65.73 -9.81 -63.95
CA GLY A 6 67.04 -9.34 -63.86
C GLY A 6 67.15 -7.95 -63.34
N HIS A 7 68.06 -7.78 -62.48
CA HIS A 7 69.35 -7.11 -62.55
C HIS A 7 69.32 -5.60 -62.87
N ALA A 8 69.82 -4.91 -61.95
CA ALA A 8 71.15 -4.25 -61.72
C ALA A 8 71.12 -2.77 -62.12
N ASP A 9 71.79 -1.83 -61.62
CA ASP A 9 72.99 -1.66 -60.83
C ASP A 9 73.30 -0.16 -60.72
N ARG A 10 74.21 0.19 -59.76
CA ARG A 10 75.12 1.34 -59.70
C ARG A 10 74.61 2.69 -59.23
N ALA A 11 74.98 3.09 -58.13
CA ALA A 11 76.30 3.43 -57.53
C ALA A 11 76.64 4.94 -57.64
N ARG A 12 77.07 5.44 -56.52
CA ARG A 12 78.08 6.51 -56.27
C ARG A 12 77.71 7.96 -56.53
N ARG A 13 77.73 8.83 -55.46
CA ARG A 13 78.96 9.58 -55.10
C ARG A 13 78.82 10.29 -53.78
N ARG A 14 79.82 10.07 -52.95
CA ARG A 14 80.21 10.88 -51.78
C ARG A 14 80.57 12.32 -52.21
N LYS A 15 80.24 13.29 -51.36
CA LYS A 15 81.17 14.40 -51.14
C LYS A 15 81.13 14.83 -49.67
N VAL A 16 82.24 14.60 -49.04
CA VAL A 16 82.72 15.16 -47.78
C VAL A 16 83.19 16.58 -48.00
N LEU A 17 82.90 17.47 -47.07
CA LEU A 17 83.80 18.57 -46.73
C LEU A 17 83.47 19.13 -45.32
N ARG A 18 84.51 19.16 -44.53
CA ARG A 18 84.70 19.68 -43.18
C ARG A 18 85.08 21.21 -43.24
N PRO A 19 85.57 21.80 -42.12
CA PRO A 19 84.76 22.48 -41.03
C PRO A 19 85.26 23.91 -40.73
N SER A 20 84.62 24.53 -39.69
CA SER A 20 85.19 25.56 -38.82
C SER A 20 85.09 27.05 -39.21
N PRO A 21 85.26 28.04 -38.29
CA PRO A 21 85.28 27.96 -36.81
C PRO A 21 84.48 29.06 -36.06
N ALA A 22 84.48 28.88 -34.79
CA ALA A 22 84.15 29.74 -33.63
C ALA A 22 84.21 31.23 -33.77
N LEU A 23 83.28 31.90 -33.12
CA LEU A 23 83.54 33.02 -32.16
C LEU A 23 82.25 33.44 -31.47
N GLY A 24 82.32 33.64 -30.15
CA GLY A 24 81.58 34.61 -29.47
C GLY A 24 80.69 34.17 -28.27
N LEU A 25 81.35 33.93 -27.13
CA LEU A 25 80.75 33.95 -25.81
C LEU A 25 79.98 35.24 -25.55
N ARG A 26 78.70 35.15 -25.25
CA ARG A 26 78.10 36.09 -24.31
C ARG A 26 77.05 35.43 -23.42
N LYS A 27 77.37 35.35 -22.11
CA LYS A 27 76.48 35.06 -21.03
C LYS A 27 75.31 36.03 -21.06
N ALA A 28 74.07 35.50 -21.06
CA ALA A 28 72.94 36.20 -20.49
C ALA A 28 72.16 35.16 -19.70
N ARG A 29 72.06 35.48 -18.44
CA ARG A 29 71.42 34.75 -17.37
C ARG A 29 69.90 34.87 -17.45
N LYS A 30 69.27 33.87 -16.90
CA LYS A 30 67.98 33.84 -16.13
C LYS A 30 66.66 33.76 -16.89
N GLY A 31 65.92 32.70 -16.57
CA GLY A 31 64.51 32.77 -16.27
C GLY A 31 63.56 32.25 -17.34
N ALA A 32 63.59 30.97 -17.62
CA ALA A 32 62.37 30.31 -18.09
C ALA A 32 61.96 29.32 -17.02
N SER A 33 61.06 29.78 -16.14
CA SER A 33 60.32 28.93 -15.25
C SER A 33 59.58 27.91 -16.11
N ALA A 34 59.85 26.63 -15.92
CA ALA A 34 58.99 25.57 -16.40
C ALA A 34 57.59 25.81 -15.80
N ARG A 35 56.69 26.33 -16.60
CA ARG A 35 55.24 26.29 -16.27
C ARG A 35 54.90 24.84 -16.22
N SER A 36 54.78 24.30 -15.01
CA SER A 36 54.08 23.07 -14.73
C SER A 36 52.71 23.19 -15.36
N VAL A 37 52.48 22.47 -16.42
CA VAL A 37 51.12 22.24 -16.92
C VAL A 37 50.46 21.40 -15.85
N HIS A 38 49.76 22.09 -14.92
CA HIS A 38 48.84 21.38 -14.05
C HIS A 38 47.79 20.71 -14.95
N PRO A 39 47.58 19.39 -14.87
CA PRO A 39 46.48 18.77 -15.53
C PRO A 39 45.21 19.46 -14.97
N MET A 40 44.51 20.19 -15.82
CA MET A 40 43.23 20.80 -15.50
C MET A 40 42.27 19.68 -15.12
N GLN A 41 42.18 19.39 -13.81
CA GLN A 41 41.21 18.47 -13.28
C GLN A 41 39.83 19.12 -13.44
N TRP A 42 39.17 18.82 -14.55
CA TRP A 42 37.77 19.11 -14.72
C TRP A 42 36.99 18.27 -13.70
N ARG A 43 36.86 18.77 -12.48
CA ARG A 43 35.82 18.28 -11.56
C ARG A 43 34.51 18.72 -12.18
N VAL A 44 33.92 17.85 -13.01
CA VAL A 44 32.53 18.01 -13.39
C VAL A 44 31.76 17.91 -12.08
N ALA A 45 31.24 19.03 -11.61
CA ALA A 45 30.50 19.07 -10.36
C ALA A 45 29.33 18.08 -10.45
N VAL A 46 29.08 17.30 -9.40
CA VAL A 46 27.99 16.31 -9.32
C VAL A 46 26.66 16.82 -9.92
N PRO A 47 26.27 18.12 -9.75
CA PRO A 47 25.08 18.67 -10.42
C PRO A 47 25.14 18.65 -11.95
N GLY A 48 26.31 18.80 -12.55
CA GLY A 48 26.48 18.75 -14.01
C GLY A 48 26.25 17.38 -14.60
N ILE A 49 26.77 16.33 -13.93
CA ILE A 49 26.60 14.93 -14.32
C ILE A 49 25.14 14.50 -14.23
N LEU A 50 24.45 14.88 -13.15
CA LEU A 50 23.03 14.58 -12.97
C LEU A 50 22.15 15.27 -14.01
N ARG A 51 22.51 16.51 -14.42
CA ARG A 51 21.80 17.22 -15.49
C ARG A 51 21.96 16.52 -16.85
N ILE A 52 23.16 15.99 -17.12
CA ILE A 52 23.42 15.19 -18.33
C ILE A 52 22.59 13.89 -18.26
N ALA A 53 22.59 13.20 -17.12
CA ALA A 53 21.79 12.00 -16.90
C ALA A 53 20.31 12.23 -17.20
N TYR A 54 19.73 13.30 -16.66
CA TYR A 54 18.33 13.66 -16.90
C TYR A 54 18.06 13.95 -18.40
N LYS A 55 18.90 14.77 -19.04
CA LYS A 55 18.75 15.05 -20.46
C LYS A 55 18.85 13.80 -21.33
N LEU A 56 19.77 12.89 -21.00
CA LEU A 56 19.93 11.62 -21.70
C LEU A 56 18.67 10.75 -21.61
N LEU A 57 18.06 10.70 -20.42
CA LEU A 57 16.83 9.95 -20.16
C LEU A 57 15.64 10.49 -20.96
N VAL A 58 15.42 11.81 -20.92
CA VAL A 58 14.23 12.45 -21.53
C VAL A 58 14.39 12.62 -23.06
N ASN A 59 15.62 12.60 -23.58
CA ASN A 59 15.88 12.73 -25.01
C ASN A 59 15.30 11.56 -25.83
N ASP A 60 15.26 10.36 -25.27
CA ASP A 60 14.60 9.19 -25.86
C ASP A 60 13.17 9.04 -25.31
N LYS A 61 12.27 9.81 -25.89
CA LYS A 61 10.87 9.89 -25.44
C LYS A 61 10.16 8.52 -25.44
N GLY A 62 10.45 7.67 -26.44
CA GLY A 62 9.81 6.36 -26.56
C GLY A 62 10.19 5.43 -25.41
N LYS A 63 11.46 5.33 -25.10
CA LYS A 63 11.96 4.48 -24.02
C LYS A 63 11.61 5.01 -22.65
N PHE A 64 11.72 6.33 -22.47
CA PHE A 64 11.28 6.98 -21.24
C PHE A 64 9.79 6.72 -20.97
N ALA A 65 8.95 6.85 -22.00
CA ALA A 65 7.51 6.54 -21.89
C ALA A 65 7.26 5.05 -21.57
N ALA A 66 7.99 4.13 -22.21
CA ALA A 66 7.86 2.69 -21.93
C ALA A 66 8.26 2.34 -20.47
N LEU A 67 9.39 2.89 -20.00
CA LEU A 67 9.82 2.76 -18.61
C LEU A 67 8.77 3.31 -17.64
N LEU A 68 8.28 4.51 -17.92
CA LEU A 68 7.31 5.19 -17.09
C LEU A 68 6.00 4.42 -17.04
N MET A 69 5.49 3.94 -18.19
CA MET A 69 4.29 3.11 -18.25
C MET A 69 4.43 1.81 -17.45
N GLY A 70 5.54 1.10 -17.63
CA GLY A 70 5.79 -0.16 -16.92
C GLY A 70 5.83 0.01 -15.40
N LEU A 71 6.56 1.03 -14.93
CA LEU A 71 6.61 1.36 -13.50
C LEU A 71 5.27 1.86 -12.96
N THR A 72 4.59 2.73 -13.70
CA THR A 72 3.26 3.23 -13.34
C THR A 72 2.27 2.09 -13.18
N PHE A 73 2.26 1.14 -14.12
CA PHE A 73 1.35 -0.01 -14.07
C PHE A 73 1.66 -0.94 -12.91
N SER A 74 2.94 -1.23 -12.66
CA SER A 74 3.36 -2.05 -11.52
C SER A 74 2.95 -1.41 -10.19
N VAL A 75 3.22 -0.11 -10.02
CA VAL A 75 2.83 0.64 -8.81
C VAL A 75 1.31 0.67 -8.65
N PHE A 76 0.59 0.93 -9.73
CA PHE A 76 -0.87 0.90 -9.74
C PHE A 76 -1.42 -0.43 -9.22
N LEU A 77 -0.91 -1.56 -9.73
CA LEU A 77 -1.36 -2.89 -9.28
C LEU A 77 -1.05 -3.13 -7.80
N MET A 78 0.15 -2.78 -7.34
CA MET A 78 0.55 -2.94 -5.93
C MET A 78 -0.35 -2.10 -5.01
N ILE A 79 -0.57 -0.82 -5.33
CA ILE A 79 -1.40 0.07 -4.51
C ILE A 79 -2.86 -0.38 -4.57
N GLN A 80 -3.36 -0.79 -5.73
CA GLN A 80 -4.74 -1.24 -5.89
C GLN A 80 -5.05 -2.46 -5.01
N MET A 81 -4.17 -3.47 -5.01
CA MET A 81 -4.36 -4.68 -4.21
C MET A 81 -4.28 -4.40 -2.71
N THR A 82 -3.27 -3.66 -2.28
CA THR A 82 -3.10 -3.32 -0.86
C THR A 82 -4.20 -2.38 -0.36
N SER A 83 -4.70 -1.46 -1.20
CA SER A 83 -5.79 -0.55 -0.85
C SER A 83 -7.14 -1.26 -0.77
N MET A 84 -7.39 -2.23 -1.64
CA MET A 84 -8.58 -3.08 -1.58
C MET A 84 -8.58 -3.91 -0.29
N PHE A 85 -7.44 -4.51 0.05
CA PHE A 85 -7.30 -5.25 1.31
C PHE A 85 -7.54 -4.35 2.54
N ALA A 86 -6.93 -3.17 2.58
CA ALA A 86 -7.14 -2.21 3.67
C ALA A 86 -8.62 -1.79 3.80
N GLY A 87 -9.28 -1.58 2.67
CA GLY A 87 -10.72 -1.27 2.64
C GLY A 87 -11.58 -2.42 3.18
N MET A 88 -11.27 -3.66 2.79
CA MET A 88 -11.96 -4.84 3.32
C MET A 88 -11.75 -5.02 4.82
N MET A 89 -10.52 -4.81 5.33
CA MET A 89 -10.24 -4.91 6.78
C MET A 89 -10.98 -3.84 7.57
N LYS A 90 -11.09 -2.61 7.04
CA LYS A 90 -11.90 -1.57 7.66
C LYS A 90 -13.37 -1.97 7.74
N LYS A 91 -13.92 -2.57 6.70
CA LYS A 91 -15.31 -3.07 6.70
C LYS A 91 -15.48 -4.30 7.61
N ALA A 92 -14.50 -5.21 7.67
CA ALA A 92 -14.54 -6.37 8.55
C ALA A 92 -14.55 -6.01 10.04
N SER A 93 -13.90 -4.90 10.40
CA SER A 93 -13.87 -4.37 11.78
C SER A 93 -14.92 -3.28 12.04
N ALA A 94 -15.84 -3.05 11.12
CA ALA A 94 -16.82 -1.96 11.20
C ALA A 94 -17.63 -1.96 12.50
N THR A 95 -18.16 -3.12 12.91
CA THR A 95 -18.95 -3.24 14.16
C THR A 95 -18.12 -2.84 15.37
N VAL A 96 -16.84 -3.20 15.42
CA VAL A 96 -15.94 -2.86 16.53
C VAL A 96 -15.74 -1.35 16.60
N THR A 97 -15.37 -0.75 15.47
CA THR A 97 -15.12 0.70 15.36
C THR A 97 -16.41 1.52 15.61
N ASN A 98 -17.55 1.06 15.08
CA ASN A 98 -18.82 1.77 15.18
C ASN A 98 -19.38 1.75 16.62
N THR A 99 -19.12 0.68 17.36
CA THR A 99 -19.56 0.51 18.76
C THR A 99 -18.71 1.35 19.71
N GLY A 100 -17.41 1.54 19.44
CA GLY A 100 -16.49 2.37 20.23
C GLY A 100 -16.22 1.86 21.65
N ALA A 101 -16.47 0.58 21.94
CA ALA A 101 -16.20 -0.02 23.24
C ALA A 101 -14.71 -0.18 23.46
N LYS A 102 -14.21 0.18 24.66
CA LYS A 102 -12.78 0.13 24.98
C LYS A 102 -12.24 -1.28 25.14
N VAL A 103 -13.09 -2.18 25.70
CA VAL A 103 -12.73 -3.57 25.94
C VAL A 103 -13.90 -4.47 25.55
N TRP A 104 -13.58 -5.54 24.87
CA TRP A 104 -14.53 -6.55 24.38
C TRP A 104 -14.26 -7.88 25.07
N VAL A 105 -15.29 -8.49 25.65
CA VAL A 105 -15.20 -9.85 26.20
C VAL A 105 -15.93 -10.80 25.27
N MET A 106 -15.30 -11.93 25.00
CA MET A 106 -15.77 -12.93 24.06
C MET A 106 -15.21 -14.33 24.40
N ASP A 107 -15.74 -15.34 23.75
CA ASP A 107 -15.13 -16.66 23.77
C ASP A 107 -13.77 -16.62 23.05
N PRO A 108 -12.72 -17.29 23.58
CA PRO A 108 -11.38 -17.29 22.97
C PRO A 108 -11.34 -17.79 21.51
N ALA A 109 -12.29 -18.63 21.12
CA ALA A 109 -12.39 -19.17 19.77
C ALA A 109 -12.99 -18.18 18.75
N VAL A 110 -13.53 -17.06 19.21
CA VAL A 110 -14.05 -15.99 18.32
C VAL A 110 -12.91 -15.34 17.58
N THR A 111 -13.01 -15.30 16.24
CA THR A 111 -12.01 -14.71 15.35
C THR A 111 -12.52 -13.46 14.64
N ASN A 112 -13.83 -13.28 14.56
CA ASN A 112 -14.47 -12.11 13.94
C ASN A 112 -15.86 -11.87 14.55
N VAL A 113 -16.39 -10.68 14.39
CA VAL A 113 -17.67 -10.29 15.03
C VAL A 113 -18.86 -11.05 14.43
N SER A 114 -18.80 -11.44 13.17
CA SER A 114 -19.89 -12.17 12.50
C SER A 114 -19.97 -13.65 12.93
N SER A 115 -18.92 -14.17 13.57
CA SER A 115 -18.83 -15.54 14.06
C SER A 115 -18.80 -15.57 15.60
N ALA A 116 -19.64 -14.76 16.24
CA ALA A 116 -19.76 -14.71 17.68
C ALA A 116 -20.17 -16.07 18.24
N ILE A 117 -19.53 -16.48 19.34
CA ILE A 117 -19.92 -17.64 20.14
C ILE A 117 -20.65 -17.09 21.36
N PRO A 118 -21.94 -17.40 21.52
CA PRO A 118 -22.75 -16.82 22.60
C PRO A 118 -22.23 -17.16 23.99
N LEU A 119 -22.20 -16.17 24.86
CA LEU A 119 -21.76 -16.25 26.25
C LEU A 119 -22.95 -16.51 27.18
N PRO A 120 -22.79 -17.30 28.24
CA PRO A 120 -23.79 -17.43 29.29
C PRO A 120 -24.02 -16.13 30.06
N ASP A 121 -25.25 -15.92 30.54
CA ASP A 121 -25.64 -14.66 31.22
C ASP A 121 -24.82 -14.41 32.49
N TYR A 122 -24.45 -15.46 33.24
CA TYR A 122 -23.63 -15.30 34.45
C TYR A 122 -22.26 -14.64 34.20
N VAL A 123 -21.75 -14.74 32.96
CA VAL A 123 -20.46 -14.12 32.58
C VAL A 123 -20.57 -12.59 32.65
N LEU A 124 -21.70 -12.03 32.24
CA LEU A 124 -21.94 -10.58 32.35
C LEU A 124 -21.87 -10.10 33.80
N ASP A 125 -22.53 -10.83 34.72
CA ASP A 125 -22.53 -10.48 36.14
C ASP A 125 -21.16 -10.68 36.79
N ALA A 126 -20.43 -11.72 36.41
CA ALA A 126 -19.05 -11.93 36.83
C ALA A 126 -18.15 -10.78 36.35
N VAL A 127 -18.27 -10.37 35.07
CA VAL A 127 -17.48 -9.26 34.51
C VAL A 127 -17.81 -7.93 35.18
N ARG A 128 -19.09 -7.67 35.50
CA ARG A 128 -19.51 -6.49 36.25
C ARG A 128 -18.88 -6.38 37.63
N SER A 129 -18.55 -7.52 38.23
CA SER A 129 -17.94 -7.62 39.57
C SER A 129 -16.42 -7.45 39.59
N ILE A 130 -15.78 -7.37 38.40
CA ILE A 130 -14.31 -7.24 38.30
C ILE A 130 -13.88 -5.83 38.72
N ALA A 131 -12.88 -5.76 39.58
CA ALA A 131 -12.29 -4.49 39.98
C ALA A 131 -11.69 -3.74 38.76
N GLY A 132 -12.00 -2.44 38.65
CA GLY A 132 -11.57 -1.60 37.54
C GLY A 132 -12.56 -1.52 36.37
N VAL A 133 -13.64 -2.30 36.38
CA VAL A 133 -14.78 -2.14 35.48
C VAL A 133 -15.64 -0.99 36.00
N LYS A 134 -15.92 -0.02 35.15
CA LYS A 134 -16.85 1.07 35.42
C LYS A 134 -18.28 0.64 35.17
N TYR A 135 -18.52 0.03 34.04
CA TYR A 135 -19.74 -0.69 33.68
C TYR A 135 -19.45 -1.71 32.58
N ALA A 136 -20.30 -2.74 32.53
CA ALA A 136 -20.28 -3.76 31.48
C ALA A 136 -21.72 -4.02 30.99
N VAL A 137 -21.88 -4.09 29.67
CA VAL A 137 -23.18 -4.24 29.02
C VAL A 137 -23.14 -5.35 27.97
N PRO A 138 -24.26 -6.04 27.72
CA PRO A 138 -24.35 -7.07 26.71
C PRO A 138 -24.47 -6.43 25.32
N LEU A 139 -23.95 -7.11 24.31
CA LEU A 139 -24.18 -6.83 22.89
C LEU A 139 -24.67 -8.12 22.23
N TYR A 140 -25.77 -8.02 21.52
CA TYR A 140 -26.24 -9.06 20.62
C TYR A 140 -25.79 -8.74 19.20
N SER A 141 -25.27 -9.71 18.47
CA SER A 141 -24.96 -9.62 17.05
C SER A 141 -25.47 -10.88 16.33
N GLY A 142 -26.42 -10.70 15.44
CA GLY A 142 -27.01 -11.83 14.72
C GLY A 142 -27.39 -11.47 13.28
N ALA A 143 -27.47 -12.52 12.44
CA ALA A 143 -27.95 -12.39 11.08
C ALA A 143 -29.49 -12.59 11.04
N ALA A 144 -30.15 -11.77 10.24
CA ALA A 144 -31.58 -11.83 10.01
C ALA A 144 -31.91 -11.72 8.52
N LEU A 145 -33.08 -12.17 8.13
CA LEU A 145 -33.63 -11.98 6.81
C LEU A 145 -34.75 -10.94 6.85
N LEU A 146 -34.57 -9.86 6.10
CA LEU A 146 -35.63 -8.89 5.87
C LEU A 146 -36.38 -9.25 4.60
N ARG A 147 -37.70 -9.27 4.67
CA ARG A 147 -38.55 -9.31 3.50
C ARG A 147 -38.86 -7.89 3.04
N LEU A 148 -38.47 -7.59 1.82
CA LEU A 148 -38.69 -6.30 1.18
C LEU A 148 -40.12 -6.20 0.62
N ARG A 149 -40.52 -5.00 0.19
CA ARG A 149 -41.87 -4.75 -0.35
C ARG A 149 -42.17 -5.51 -1.63
N ASP A 150 -41.12 -5.77 -2.43
CA ASP A 150 -41.23 -6.56 -3.67
C ASP A 150 -41.32 -8.07 -3.40
N GLY A 151 -41.26 -8.48 -2.12
CA GLY A 151 -41.29 -9.89 -1.69
C GLY A 151 -39.95 -10.60 -1.69
N THR A 152 -38.87 -9.94 -2.10
CA THR A 152 -37.51 -10.49 -2.03
C THR A 152 -36.96 -10.45 -0.62
N TYR A 153 -35.98 -11.31 -0.32
CA TYR A 153 -35.32 -11.39 0.98
C TYR A 153 -33.93 -10.77 0.90
N GLN A 154 -33.67 -9.87 1.83
CA GLN A 154 -32.35 -9.21 2.00
C GLN A 154 -31.74 -9.65 3.31
N PRO A 155 -30.55 -10.30 3.32
CA PRO A 155 -29.80 -10.53 4.56
C PRO A 155 -29.43 -9.21 5.23
N ALA A 156 -29.53 -9.18 6.56
CA ALA A 156 -29.12 -8.02 7.36
C ALA A 156 -28.44 -8.47 8.66
N THR A 157 -27.56 -7.62 9.17
CA THR A 157 -27.00 -7.78 10.52
C THR A 157 -27.81 -6.98 11.52
N VAL A 158 -28.26 -7.61 12.58
CA VAL A 158 -28.97 -6.95 13.68
C VAL A 158 -28.04 -6.87 14.87
N LEU A 159 -27.88 -5.64 15.40
CA LEU A 159 -27.15 -5.34 16.62
C LEU A 159 -28.15 -4.96 17.71
N GLY A 160 -28.24 -5.79 18.75
CA GLY A 160 -29.04 -5.55 19.95
C GLY A 160 -28.20 -4.87 21.00
N LEU A 161 -28.53 -3.60 21.29
CA LEU A 161 -27.85 -2.76 22.28
C LEU A 161 -28.47 -2.96 23.67
N ASP A 162 -27.68 -2.79 24.71
CA ASP A 162 -28.16 -2.82 26.08
C ASP A 162 -29.40 -1.92 26.27
N ASP A 163 -30.48 -2.51 26.82
CA ASP A 163 -31.79 -1.87 26.92
C ASP A 163 -31.77 -0.59 27.75
N THR A 164 -30.84 -0.46 28.69
CA THR A 164 -30.79 0.67 29.62
C THR A 164 -29.97 1.84 29.09
N SER A 165 -28.76 1.53 28.56
CA SER A 165 -27.77 2.56 28.20
C SER A 165 -27.74 2.85 26.72
N LEU A 166 -28.19 1.91 25.88
CA LEU A 166 -27.98 1.92 24.42
C LEU A 166 -26.52 2.19 24.07
N PHE A 167 -25.60 1.61 24.88
CA PHE A 167 -24.18 1.81 24.65
C PHE A 167 -23.77 1.27 23.28
N GLY A 168 -22.94 2.01 22.55
CA GLY A 168 -22.57 1.67 21.18
C GLY A 168 -23.60 2.08 20.11
N ARG A 169 -24.59 2.90 20.49
CA ARG A 169 -25.59 3.39 19.54
C ARG A 169 -24.95 4.23 18.44
N PRO A 170 -25.43 4.13 17.20
CA PRO A 170 -24.94 4.93 16.09
C PRO A 170 -25.43 6.39 16.20
N GLN A 171 -24.76 7.28 15.49
CA GLN A 171 -25.20 8.68 15.42
C GLN A 171 -26.41 8.80 14.50
N LEU A 172 -27.56 9.24 15.05
CA LEU A 172 -28.77 9.45 14.26
C LEU A 172 -28.61 10.66 13.33
N VAL A 173 -29.15 10.51 12.12
CA VAL A 173 -29.32 11.57 11.12
C VAL A 173 -30.76 12.05 11.08
N GLU A 174 -31.71 11.12 11.24
CA GLU A 174 -33.14 11.35 11.23
C GLU A 174 -33.79 10.50 12.33
N GLY A 175 -34.83 11.03 13.01
CA GLY A 175 -35.51 10.38 14.13
C GLY A 175 -34.91 10.73 15.49
N ARG A 176 -35.40 10.09 16.52
CA ARG A 176 -34.95 10.26 17.93
C ARG A 176 -34.55 8.91 18.47
N ILE A 177 -33.50 8.87 19.29
CA ILE A 177 -33.00 7.59 19.81
C ILE A 177 -33.97 6.92 20.77
N GLU A 178 -34.76 7.73 21.46
CA GLU A 178 -35.80 7.26 22.39
C GLU A 178 -36.89 6.44 21.67
N ASP A 179 -37.12 6.73 20.38
CA ASP A 179 -38.12 6.03 19.58
C ASP A 179 -37.73 4.55 19.33
N ILE A 180 -36.46 4.15 19.59
CA ILE A 180 -36.03 2.76 19.52
C ILE A 180 -36.79 1.85 20.50
N TYR A 181 -37.34 2.43 21.61
CA TYR A 181 -38.17 1.71 22.58
C TYR A 181 -39.60 1.54 22.11
N ALA A 182 -40.05 2.27 21.08
CA ALA A 182 -41.36 2.07 20.51
C ALA A 182 -41.55 0.62 20.05
N GLU A 183 -42.82 0.20 19.97
CA GLU A 183 -43.14 -1.15 19.55
C GLU A 183 -42.48 -1.46 18.17
N ASN A 184 -41.73 -2.56 18.10
CA ASN A 184 -41.04 -3.02 16.91
C ASN A 184 -40.01 -2.04 16.29
N GLY A 185 -39.45 -1.08 17.09
CA GLY A 185 -38.57 -0.02 16.62
C GLY A 185 -37.17 -0.51 16.26
N PHE A 186 -36.70 -0.14 15.06
CA PHE A 186 -35.37 -0.37 14.57
C PHE A 186 -34.76 0.90 14.00
N VAL A 187 -33.46 1.08 14.21
CA VAL A 187 -32.68 2.13 13.56
C VAL A 187 -31.88 1.51 12.41
N VAL A 188 -32.03 2.07 11.23
CA VAL A 188 -31.36 1.61 10.01
C VAL A 188 -30.13 2.47 9.73
N VAL A 189 -29.02 1.85 9.35
CA VAL A 189 -27.84 2.59 8.94
C VAL A 189 -28.01 3.11 7.51
N LYS A 190 -27.82 4.42 7.33
CA LYS A 190 -27.85 5.11 6.05
C LYS A 190 -26.43 5.20 5.47
N ASP A 191 -25.93 4.08 5.01
CA ASP A 191 -24.63 3.92 4.39
C ASP A 191 -24.76 3.50 2.91
N GLU A 192 -23.71 2.91 2.34
CA GLU A 192 -23.71 2.43 0.96
C GLU A 192 -24.74 1.31 0.71
N GLU A 193 -25.13 0.59 1.78
CA GLU A 193 -26.05 -0.55 1.72
C GLU A 193 -27.52 -0.17 1.86
N TYR A 194 -27.77 1.09 2.19
CA TYR A 194 -29.12 1.63 2.41
C TYR A 194 -30.06 1.41 1.22
N THR A 195 -29.52 1.50 0.01
CA THR A 195 -30.30 1.29 -1.22
C THR A 195 -30.82 -0.14 -1.35
N LYS A 196 -30.14 -1.12 -0.76
CA LYS A 196 -30.56 -2.54 -0.76
C LYS A 196 -31.82 -2.77 0.09
N LEU A 197 -32.15 -1.82 0.95
CA LEU A 197 -33.38 -1.81 1.73
C LEU A 197 -34.46 -0.94 1.09
N GLU A 198 -34.39 -0.64 -0.20
CA GLU A 198 -35.35 0.21 -0.93
C GLU A 198 -35.48 1.64 -0.36
N ASN A 199 -34.38 2.18 0.21
CA ASN A 199 -34.34 3.52 0.80
C ASN A 199 -35.45 3.76 1.83
N PRO A 200 -35.50 3.02 2.93
CA PRO A 200 -36.57 3.12 3.91
C PRO A 200 -36.60 4.50 4.56
N LYS A 201 -37.81 4.96 4.91
CA LYS A 201 -38.03 6.18 5.66
C LYS A 201 -38.53 5.83 7.07
N ILE A 202 -38.49 6.79 7.98
CA ILE A 202 -39.13 6.65 9.30
C ILE A 202 -40.57 6.23 9.09
N GLY A 203 -41.00 5.18 9.80
CA GLY A 203 -42.33 4.56 9.68
C GLY A 203 -42.41 3.47 8.59
N THR A 204 -41.31 3.21 7.85
CA THR A 204 -41.27 2.05 6.93
C THR A 204 -41.32 0.77 7.74
N GLU A 205 -42.16 -0.17 7.31
CA GLU A 205 -42.30 -1.48 7.92
C GLU A 205 -41.59 -2.54 7.09
N PHE A 206 -40.93 -3.44 7.78
CA PHE A 206 -40.30 -4.66 7.21
C PHE A 206 -40.83 -5.88 7.97
N GLU A 207 -40.72 -7.01 7.35
CA GLU A 207 -40.82 -8.32 8.01
C GLU A 207 -39.41 -8.85 8.25
N LEU A 208 -39.03 -9.00 9.51
CA LEU A 208 -37.72 -9.46 9.94
C LEU A 208 -37.86 -10.83 10.64
N ASN A 209 -37.44 -11.91 9.99
CA ASN A 209 -37.64 -13.27 10.49
C ASN A 209 -39.10 -13.49 10.96
N ASP A 210 -40.07 -13.22 10.09
CA ASP A 210 -41.50 -13.36 10.33
C ASP A 210 -42.09 -12.41 11.42
N ASN A 211 -41.30 -11.44 11.90
CA ASN A 211 -41.76 -10.42 12.85
C ASN A 211 -41.81 -9.04 12.19
N ARG A 212 -42.77 -8.24 12.58
CA ARG A 212 -42.92 -6.84 12.12
C ARG A 212 -41.78 -5.99 12.70
N ALA A 213 -41.04 -5.28 11.86
CA ALA A 213 -40.02 -4.32 12.24
C ALA A 213 -40.35 -2.94 11.65
N VAL A 214 -40.28 -1.89 12.45
CA VAL A 214 -40.61 -0.52 12.07
C VAL A 214 -39.37 0.36 12.14
N VAL A 215 -39.07 1.08 11.08
CA VAL A 215 -37.95 2.02 11.06
C VAL A 215 -38.31 3.27 11.85
N VAL A 216 -37.66 3.48 12.98
CA VAL A 216 -37.88 4.63 13.86
C VAL A 216 -36.79 5.68 13.77
N GLY A 217 -35.66 5.34 13.15
CA GLY A 217 -34.54 6.27 12.96
C GLY A 217 -33.60 5.83 11.87
N LEU A 218 -32.94 6.81 11.28
CA LEU A 218 -31.85 6.61 10.32
C LEU A 218 -30.56 7.10 10.94
N ALA A 219 -29.50 6.29 10.87
CA ALA A 219 -28.22 6.57 11.50
C ALA A 219 -27.07 6.58 10.49
N ARG A 220 -25.99 7.26 10.86
CA ARG A 220 -24.72 7.21 10.16
C ARG A 220 -23.68 6.52 11.03
N VAL A 221 -22.84 5.72 10.41
CA VAL A 221 -21.73 5.01 11.05
C VAL A 221 -20.40 5.36 10.37
N PRO A 222 -19.26 5.29 11.10
CA PRO A 222 -17.93 5.52 10.55
C PRO A 222 -17.50 4.52 9.48
N ALA A 223 -18.01 3.29 9.55
CA ALA A 223 -17.70 2.25 8.57
C ALA A 223 -18.93 1.36 8.31
N SER A 224 -19.20 1.07 7.04
CA SER A 224 -20.20 0.09 6.62
C SER A 224 -19.69 -1.33 6.80
N GLY A 225 -20.60 -2.30 6.94
CA GLY A 225 -20.26 -3.71 7.11
C GLY A 225 -19.57 -4.35 5.90
N LEU A 226 -18.93 -5.50 6.13
CA LEU A 226 -18.32 -6.30 5.08
C LEU A 226 -19.40 -7.00 4.24
N PHE A 227 -19.10 -7.26 2.97
CA PHE A 227 -19.97 -7.96 2.00
C PHE A 227 -21.29 -7.27 1.68
N GLY A 228 -21.41 -5.99 1.98
CA GLY A 228 -22.60 -5.25 1.60
C GLY A 228 -23.87 -5.71 2.31
N ILE A 229 -23.76 -6.09 3.57
CA ILE A 229 -24.89 -6.49 4.41
C ILE A 229 -25.37 -5.28 5.22
N PRO A 230 -26.61 -4.82 5.03
CA PRO A 230 -27.17 -3.73 5.82
C PRO A 230 -27.16 -4.03 7.32
N THR A 231 -26.93 -3.00 8.12
CA THR A 231 -26.93 -3.11 9.59
C THR A 231 -28.12 -2.39 10.20
N LEU A 232 -28.80 -3.07 11.11
CA LEU A 232 -29.91 -2.54 11.90
C LEU A 232 -29.56 -2.56 13.37
N TYR A 233 -29.99 -1.54 14.10
CA TYR A 233 -29.84 -1.48 15.55
C TYR A 233 -31.21 -1.52 16.22
N THR A 234 -31.27 -2.24 17.33
CA THR A 234 -32.46 -2.30 18.18
C THR A 234 -32.04 -2.54 19.63
N THR A 235 -32.99 -2.70 20.54
CA THR A 235 -32.74 -3.08 21.94
C THR A 235 -32.28 -4.54 22.02
N PHE A 236 -31.50 -4.88 23.05
CA PHE A 236 -31.01 -6.25 23.28
C PHE A 236 -32.16 -7.24 23.38
N SER A 237 -33.15 -6.95 24.19
CA SER A 237 -34.33 -7.82 24.39
C SER A 237 -35.09 -8.09 23.09
N ARG A 238 -35.23 -7.05 22.25
CA ARG A 238 -35.90 -7.22 20.94
C ARG A 238 -35.07 -8.01 19.96
N ALA A 239 -33.76 -7.77 19.90
CA ALA A 239 -32.88 -8.55 19.04
C ALA A 239 -32.94 -10.04 19.37
N VAL A 240 -32.90 -10.40 20.64
CA VAL A 240 -33.03 -11.78 21.12
C VAL A 240 -34.40 -12.38 20.76
N GLN A 241 -35.48 -11.60 20.85
CA GLN A 241 -36.83 -12.07 20.50
C GLN A 241 -36.97 -12.34 18.99
N TYR A 242 -36.40 -11.49 18.14
CA TYR A 242 -36.53 -11.55 16.69
C TYR A 242 -35.58 -12.55 16.02
N ILE A 243 -34.46 -12.80 16.70
CA ILE A 243 -33.42 -13.73 16.21
C ILE A 243 -33.16 -14.74 17.33
N PRO A 244 -34.02 -15.73 17.51
CA PRO A 244 -33.89 -16.67 18.61
C PRO A 244 -32.57 -17.47 18.51
N SER A 245 -31.82 -17.44 19.60
CA SER A 245 -30.63 -18.27 19.78
C SER A 245 -31.03 -19.60 20.44
N THR A 246 -30.32 -20.66 20.05
CA THR A 246 -30.63 -21.99 20.57
C THR A 246 -30.11 -22.22 22.00
N ARG A 247 -29.22 -21.38 22.54
CA ARG A 247 -28.54 -21.68 23.81
C ARG A 247 -28.28 -20.46 24.69
N PHE A 248 -27.55 -19.47 24.19
CA PHE A 248 -27.19 -18.24 24.90
C PHE A 248 -27.43 -17.03 23.99
N THR A 249 -27.58 -15.84 24.59
CA THR A 249 -28.00 -14.65 23.85
C THR A 249 -26.93 -13.57 23.76
N ILE A 250 -25.97 -13.54 24.68
CA ILE A 250 -24.92 -12.50 24.71
C ILE A 250 -23.83 -12.85 23.70
N SER A 251 -23.72 -12.09 22.62
CA SER A 251 -22.64 -12.28 21.64
C SER A 251 -21.30 -11.79 22.15
N PHE A 252 -21.31 -10.61 22.78
CA PHE A 252 -20.15 -9.95 23.37
C PHE A 252 -20.55 -9.21 24.64
N ILE A 253 -19.60 -9.00 25.55
CA ILE A 253 -19.77 -8.06 26.66
C ILE A 253 -18.84 -6.87 26.40
N LEU A 254 -19.41 -5.70 26.40
CA LEU A 254 -18.70 -4.44 26.17
C LEU A 254 -18.37 -3.81 27.53
N ILE A 255 -17.11 -3.46 27.76
CA ILE A 255 -16.65 -2.90 29.01
C ILE A 255 -16.14 -1.47 28.79
N GLU A 256 -16.57 -0.56 29.65
CA GLU A 256 -15.90 0.70 29.88
C GLU A 256 -15.05 0.56 31.16
N PRO A 257 -13.71 0.60 31.06
CA PRO A 257 -12.84 0.53 32.20
C PRO A 257 -12.83 1.87 32.97
N GLN A 258 -12.55 1.84 34.26
CA GLN A 258 -12.39 3.08 35.05
C GLN A 258 -11.24 3.95 34.56
N ASN A 259 -10.15 3.30 34.12
CA ASN A 259 -9.00 3.96 33.51
C ASN A 259 -8.24 2.95 32.63
N ALA A 260 -7.32 3.47 31.81
CA ALA A 260 -6.53 2.65 30.90
C ALA A 260 -5.65 1.60 31.62
N ALA A 261 -5.18 1.90 32.84
CA ALA A 261 -4.34 0.99 33.61
C ALA A 261 -5.10 -0.25 34.11
N ALA A 262 -6.43 -0.14 34.28
CA ALA A 262 -7.28 -1.25 34.72
C ALA A 262 -7.46 -2.34 33.65
N VAL A 263 -7.23 -2.03 32.36
CA VAL A 263 -7.48 -2.95 31.25
C VAL A 263 -6.71 -4.27 31.38
N ALA A 264 -5.44 -4.20 31.76
CA ALA A 264 -4.62 -5.40 31.93
C ALA A 264 -5.14 -6.30 33.06
N GLY A 265 -5.55 -5.72 34.19
CA GLY A 265 -6.17 -6.43 35.33
C GLY A 265 -7.48 -7.06 34.93
N ILE A 266 -8.36 -6.31 34.26
CA ILE A 266 -9.64 -6.84 33.74
C ILE A 266 -9.41 -8.02 32.80
N ALA A 267 -8.46 -7.90 31.86
CA ALA A 267 -8.15 -8.97 30.93
C ALA A 267 -7.64 -10.24 31.63
N GLN A 268 -6.88 -10.10 32.72
CA GLN A 268 -6.39 -11.22 33.50
C GLN A 268 -7.54 -11.93 34.24
N GLU A 269 -8.45 -11.19 34.88
CA GLU A 269 -9.59 -11.76 35.57
C GLU A 269 -10.59 -12.44 34.62
N VAL A 270 -10.89 -11.81 33.48
CA VAL A 270 -11.73 -12.42 32.43
C VAL A 270 -11.11 -13.74 31.91
N ARG A 271 -9.78 -13.79 31.80
CA ARG A 271 -9.08 -15.02 31.40
C ARG A 271 -9.20 -16.13 32.45
N ARG A 272 -9.24 -15.78 33.73
CA ARG A 272 -9.50 -16.74 34.82
C ARG A 272 -10.91 -17.35 34.74
N LEU A 273 -11.86 -16.60 34.20
CA LEU A 273 -13.22 -17.10 33.94
C LEU A 273 -13.29 -18.02 32.71
N GLY A 274 -12.20 -18.19 31.95
CA GLY A 274 -12.15 -18.99 30.74
C GLY A 274 -12.51 -18.22 29.46
N TYR A 275 -12.62 -16.89 29.53
CA TYR A 275 -12.96 -16.01 28.41
C TYR A 275 -11.79 -15.09 28.05
N GLU A 276 -11.92 -14.39 26.93
CA GLU A 276 -10.90 -13.46 26.46
C GLU A 276 -11.45 -12.02 26.52
N ALA A 277 -10.63 -11.10 27.05
CA ALA A 277 -10.89 -9.68 26.99
C ALA A 277 -9.78 -8.99 26.20
N VAL A 278 -10.16 -8.27 25.16
CA VAL A 278 -9.28 -7.55 24.27
C VAL A 278 -9.71 -6.09 24.14
N THR A 279 -8.75 -5.22 23.86
CA THR A 279 -9.05 -3.82 23.52
C THR A 279 -9.70 -3.73 22.14
N GLU A 280 -10.30 -2.57 21.82
CA GLU A 280 -10.79 -2.28 20.46
C GLU A 280 -9.74 -2.60 19.42
N GLN A 281 -8.53 -2.06 19.56
CA GLN A 281 -7.43 -2.31 18.62
C GLN A 281 -7.01 -3.79 18.61
N GLY A 282 -6.95 -4.43 19.77
CA GLY A 282 -6.62 -5.85 19.85
C GLY A 282 -7.61 -6.75 19.11
N LEU A 283 -8.90 -6.40 19.12
CA LEU A 283 -9.90 -7.13 18.35
C LEU A 283 -9.79 -6.87 16.85
N ILE A 284 -9.51 -5.62 16.45
CA ILE A 284 -9.25 -5.27 15.04
C ILE A 284 -8.03 -6.04 14.51
N ASP A 285 -6.96 -6.09 15.30
CA ASP A 285 -5.75 -6.84 14.95
C ASP A 285 -6.04 -8.34 14.83
N LYS A 286 -6.79 -8.93 15.77
CA LYS A 286 -7.21 -10.33 15.74
C LYS A 286 -8.05 -10.67 14.49
N ILE A 287 -8.99 -9.79 14.12
CA ILE A 287 -9.78 -9.91 12.89
C ILE A 287 -8.86 -9.86 11.66
N THR A 288 -7.95 -8.90 11.62
CA THR A 288 -7.02 -8.72 10.51
C THR A 288 -6.10 -9.93 10.33
N ASP A 289 -5.52 -10.42 11.43
CA ASP A 289 -4.66 -11.61 11.44
C ASP A 289 -5.41 -12.85 10.95
N TRP A 290 -6.67 -13.01 11.38
CA TRP A 290 -7.49 -14.10 10.89
C TRP A 290 -7.71 -14.05 9.38
N TYR A 291 -8.03 -12.85 8.83
CA TYR A 291 -8.18 -12.69 7.38
C TYR A 291 -6.87 -12.90 6.62
N ILE A 292 -5.73 -12.50 7.19
CA ILE A 292 -4.41 -12.68 6.56
C ILE A 292 -3.98 -14.15 6.56
N PHE A 293 -4.06 -14.82 7.70
CA PHE A 293 -3.42 -16.12 7.89
C PHE A 293 -4.35 -17.32 7.77
N HIS A 294 -5.66 -17.14 7.96
CA HIS A 294 -6.64 -18.24 7.99
C HIS A 294 -7.63 -18.20 6.84
N THR A 295 -7.57 -17.18 5.98
CA THR A 295 -8.36 -17.12 4.76
C THR A 295 -7.46 -17.02 3.53
N GLY A 296 -7.98 -17.34 2.36
CA GLY A 296 -7.23 -17.15 1.10
C GLY A 296 -6.93 -15.68 0.74
N MET A 297 -7.48 -14.70 1.48
CA MET A 297 -7.32 -13.27 1.17
C MET A 297 -5.88 -12.82 1.34
N GLY A 298 -5.22 -13.19 2.44
CA GLY A 298 -3.82 -12.83 2.69
C GLY A 298 -2.87 -13.45 1.67
N THR A 299 -3.08 -14.71 1.33
CA THR A 299 -2.30 -15.40 0.28
C THR A 299 -2.48 -14.73 -1.08
N ASN A 300 -3.71 -14.38 -1.47
CA ASN A 300 -3.99 -13.65 -2.71
C ASN A 300 -3.31 -12.28 -2.74
N LEU A 301 -3.38 -11.53 -1.62
CA LEU A 301 -2.71 -10.24 -1.51
C LEU A 301 -1.20 -10.36 -1.73
N LEU A 302 -0.58 -11.33 -1.06
CA LEU A 302 0.86 -11.58 -1.17
C LEU A 302 1.24 -11.98 -2.59
N LEU A 303 0.51 -12.91 -3.21
CA LEU A 303 0.77 -13.37 -4.58
C LEU A 303 0.61 -12.21 -5.58
N MET A 304 -0.48 -11.45 -5.52
CA MET A 304 -0.71 -10.33 -6.44
C MET A 304 0.33 -9.22 -6.28
N THR A 305 0.73 -8.92 -5.04
CA THR A 305 1.80 -7.95 -4.78
C THR A 305 3.14 -8.44 -5.28
N ALA A 306 3.47 -9.72 -5.07
CA ALA A 306 4.69 -10.34 -5.58
C ALA A 306 4.74 -10.37 -7.11
N ILE A 307 3.64 -10.75 -7.76
CA ILE A 307 3.55 -10.73 -9.24
C ILE A 307 3.73 -9.31 -9.76
N SER A 308 3.07 -8.33 -9.16
CA SER A 308 3.20 -6.92 -9.55
C SER A 308 4.65 -6.42 -9.41
N PHE A 309 5.33 -6.84 -8.34
CA PHE A 309 6.76 -6.53 -8.13
C PHE A 309 7.64 -7.17 -9.21
N VAL A 310 7.44 -8.46 -9.50
CA VAL A 310 8.22 -9.21 -10.52
C VAL A 310 8.00 -8.60 -11.92
N VAL A 311 6.76 -8.27 -12.27
CA VAL A 311 6.42 -7.61 -13.54
C VAL A 311 7.11 -6.25 -13.63
N GLY A 312 7.03 -5.43 -12.57
CA GLY A 312 7.69 -4.13 -12.52
C GLY A 312 9.21 -4.25 -12.63
N LEU A 313 9.81 -5.20 -11.94
CA LEU A 313 11.24 -5.47 -12.00
C LEU A 313 11.67 -5.93 -13.41
N SER A 314 10.91 -6.83 -14.03
CA SER A 314 11.20 -7.36 -15.36
C SER A 314 11.13 -6.27 -16.43
N ILE A 315 10.05 -5.50 -16.48
CA ILE A 315 9.87 -4.41 -17.44
C ILE A 315 10.95 -3.34 -17.24
N SER A 316 11.14 -2.88 -15.99
CA SER A 316 12.13 -1.85 -15.68
C SER A 316 13.55 -2.33 -15.95
N GLY A 317 13.88 -3.56 -15.51
CA GLY A 317 15.21 -4.15 -15.71
C GLY A 317 15.58 -4.28 -17.18
N GLN A 318 14.68 -4.84 -17.99
CA GLN A 318 14.89 -5.00 -19.43
C GLN A 318 14.99 -3.64 -20.13
N THR A 319 14.11 -2.69 -19.82
CA THR A 319 14.11 -1.40 -20.49
C THR A 319 15.32 -0.56 -20.09
N PHE A 320 15.76 -0.59 -18.82
CA PHE A 320 17.01 0.07 -18.40
C PHE A 320 18.24 -0.59 -19.04
N TYR A 321 18.27 -1.90 -19.13
CA TYR A 321 19.35 -2.62 -19.80
C TYR A 321 19.44 -2.20 -21.28
N THR A 322 18.33 -2.20 -22.02
CA THR A 322 18.28 -1.77 -23.42
C THR A 322 18.65 -0.29 -23.56
N PHE A 323 18.13 0.58 -22.68
CA PHE A 323 18.48 2.00 -22.67
C PHE A 323 19.98 2.23 -22.51
N VAL A 324 20.65 1.49 -21.63
CA VAL A 324 22.09 1.57 -21.43
C VAL A 324 22.85 1.06 -22.65
N LEU A 325 22.45 -0.09 -23.23
CA LEU A 325 23.08 -0.64 -24.42
C LEU A 325 23.08 0.36 -25.59
N GLU A 326 21.98 0.98 -25.87
CA GLU A 326 21.84 1.92 -26.98
C GLU A 326 22.50 3.30 -26.73
N ASN A 327 22.79 3.61 -25.48
CA ASN A 327 23.53 4.82 -25.11
C ASN A 327 25.00 4.53 -24.74
N MET A 328 25.52 3.33 -25.07
CA MET A 328 26.88 2.92 -24.73
C MET A 328 27.92 3.92 -25.23
N ASP A 329 27.78 4.41 -26.47
CA ASP A 329 28.71 5.39 -27.06
C ASP A 329 28.77 6.69 -26.25
N LYS A 330 27.63 7.13 -25.70
CA LYS A 330 27.56 8.34 -24.87
C LYS A 330 28.21 8.10 -23.50
N PHE A 331 28.02 6.93 -22.89
CA PHE A 331 28.70 6.56 -21.66
C PHE A 331 30.21 6.37 -21.87
N GLY A 332 30.59 5.80 -22.98
CA GLY A 332 31.99 5.65 -23.36
C GLY A 332 32.69 6.97 -23.65
N ALA A 333 32.02 7.88 -24.36
CA ALA A 333 32.53 9.24 -24.58
C ALA A 333 32.71 9.98 -23.24
N LEU A 334 31.80 9.86 -22.29
CA LEU A 334 31.95 10.44 -20.95
C LEU A 334 33.18 9.82 -20.23
N LYS A 335 33.37 8.50 -20.33
CA LYS A 335 34.53 7.80 -19.74
C LYS A 335 35.84 8.27 -20.39
N ALA A 336 35.85 8.47 -21.72
CA ALA A 336 37.02 8.96 -22.46
C ALA A 336 37.40 10.41 -22.09
N ILE A 337 36.44 11.27 -21.77
CA ILE A 337 36.65 12.64 -21.29
C ILE A 337 37.07 12.66 -19.79
N GLY A 338 37.09 11.51 -19.11
CA GLY A 338 37.59 11.37 -17.75
C GLY A 338 36.53 11.17 -16.68
N ALA A 339 35.28 10.86 -17.02
CA ALA A 339 34.26 10.48 -16.03
C ALA A 339 34.65 9.18 -15.32
N LYS A 340 34.58 9.19 -14.00
CA LYS A 340 34.91 8.02 -13.17
C LYS A 340 33.77 7.01 -13.18
N GLY A 341 34.11 5.72 -13.00
CA GLY A 341 33.11 4.64 -12.98
C GLY A 341 31.95 4.89 -11.98
N HIS A 342 32.25 5.41 -10.79
CA HIS A 342 31.21 5.71 -9.78
C HIS A 342 30.29 6.88 -10.20
N GLU A 343 30.75 7.79 -11.05
CA GLU A 343 29.95 8.87 -11.58
C GLU A 343 28.93 8.35 -12.61
N LEU A 344 29.36 7.42 -13.46
CA LEU A 344 28.46 6.72 -14.41
C LEU A 344 27.43 5.86 -13.68
N VAL A 345 27.85 5.19 -12.61
CA VAL A 345 26.93 4.46 -11.70
C VAL A 345 25.89 5.38 -11.09
N ALA A 346 26.33 6.53 -10.56
CA ALA A 346 25.42 7.54 -9.98
C ALA A 346 24.43 8.06 -11.01
N MET A 347 24.82 8.25 -12.26
CA MET A 347 23.92 8.66 -13.35
C MET A 347 22.79 7.64 -13.56
N ILE A 348 23.13 6.34 -13.63
CA ILE A 348 22.15 5.27 -13.88
C ILE A 348 21.18 5.16 -12.71
N PHE A 349 21.68 5.16 -11.47
CA PHE A 349 20.81 5.11 -10.29
C PHE A 349 19.92 6.35 -10.18
N PHE A 350 20.44 7.52 -10.52
CA PHE A 350 19.65 8.76 -10.55
C PHE A 350 18.52 8.67 -11.59
N GLN A 351 18.81 8.16 -12.80
CA GLN A 351 17.80 7.94 -13.83
C GLN A 351 16.74 6.94 -13.37
N ALA A 352 17.15 5.80 -12.80
CA ALA A 352 16.25 4.79 -12.27
C ALA A 352 15.35 5.34 -11.15
N THR A 353 15.92 6.12 -10.23
CA THR A 353 15.18 6.72 -9.11
C THR A 353 14.18 7.78 -9.58
N ILE A 354 14.56 8.68 -10.48
CA ILE A 354 13.64 9.70 -11.03
C ILE A 354 12.48 9.03 -11.77
N THR A 355 12.78 8.05 -12.61
CA THR A 355 11.73 7.33 -13.34
C THR A 355 10.83 6.55 -12.39
N GLY A 356 11.44 5.92 -11.36
CA GLY A 356 10.71 5.24 -10.29
C GLY A 356 9.75 6.18 -9.54
N LEU A 357 10.23 7.33 -9.11
CA LEU A 357 9.41 8.33 -8.40
C LEU A 357 8.31 8.92 -9.29
N ALA A 358 8.61 9.18 -10.57
CA ALA A 358 7.60 9.64 -11.52
C ALA A 358 6.52 8.57 -11.76
N GLY A 359 6.92 7.31 -11.97
CA GLY A 359 6.01 6.17 -12.08
C GLY A 359 5.18 5.94 -10.81
N TYR A 360 5.79 6.13 -9.64
CA TYR A 360 5.11 6.07 -8.35
C TYR A 360 4.00 7.12 -8.25
N GLY A 361 4.30 8.39 -8.55
CA GLY A 361 3.31 9.46 -8.52
C GLY A 361 2.15 9.22 -9.50
N LEU A 362 2.45 8.81 -10.74
CA LEU A 362 1.44 8.47 -11.74
C LEU A 362 0.62 7.23 -11.34
N GLY A 363 1.25 6.21 -10.77
CA GLY A 363 0.57 5.01 -10.28
C GLY A 363 -0.42 5.30 -9.15
N ILE A 364 -0.04 6.16 -8.20
CA ILE A 364 -0.96 6.66 -7.15
C ILE A 364 -2.12 7.40 -7.79
N GLY A 365 -1.84 8.35 -8.71
CA GLY A 365 -2.88 9.15 -9.38
C GLY A 365 -3.87 8.28 -10.14
N LEU A 366 -3.36 7.27 -10.87
CA LEU A 366 -4.20 6.30 -11.60
C LEU A 366 -5.07 5.46 -10.65
N CYS A 367 -4.48 4.97 -9.55
CA CYS A 367 -5.20 4.21 -8.53
C CYS A 367 -6.28 5.06 -7.85
N ALA A 368 -5.96 6.27 -7.44
CA ALA A 368 -6.91 7.18 -6.81
C ALA A 368 -8.05 7.53 -7.76
N GLY A 369 -7.74 7.80 -9.03
CA GLY A 369 -8.73 8.07 -10.07
C GLY A 369 -9.66 6.88 -10.31
N LEU A 370 -9.10 5.65 -10.39
CA LEU A 370 -9.89 4.43 -10.53
C LEU A 370 -10.81 4.21 -9.33
N ILE A 371 -10.29 4.36 -8.11
CA ILE A 371 -11.10 4.22 -6.88
C ILE A 371 -12.24 5.24 -6.86
N ALA A 372 -11.96 6.49 -7.21
CA ALA A 372 -12.97 7.54 -7.28
C ALA A 372 -14.07 7.20 -8.32
N LEU A 373 -13.66 6.75 -9.51
CA LEU A 373 -14.59 6.35 -10.56
C LEU A 373 -15.41 5.11 -10.18
N ALA A 374 -14.76 4.12 -9.53
CA ALA A 374 -15.43 2.91 -9.06
C ALA A 374 -16.51 3.24 -8.01
N LYS A 375 -16.20 4.12 -7.07
CA LYS A 375 -17.15 4.55 -6.03
C LYS A 375 -18.36 5.33 -6.58
N LEU A 376 -18.24 5.99 -7.73
CA LEU A 376 -19.39 6.62 -8.40
C LEU A 376 -20.40 5.60 -8.92
N ARG A 377 -19.94 4.41 -9.33
CA ARG A 377 -20.79 3.34 -9.87
C ARG A 377 -21.15 2.29 -8.82
N MET A 378 -20.25 2.04 -7.89
CA MET A 378 -20.35 1.06 -6.83
C MET A 378 -19.94 1.73 -5.50
N PRO A 379 -20.85 2.41 -4.81
CA PRO A 379 -20.55 3.11 -3.55
C PRO A 379 -19.88 2.20 -2.51
N ASP A 380 -20.24 0.93 -2.52
CA ASP A 380 -19.74 -0.13 -1.65
C ASP A 380 -18.28 -0.60 -1.98
N TYR A 381 -17.65 -0.02 -3.01
CA TYR A 381 -16.31 -0.44 -3.41
C TYR A 381 -15.29 -0.25 -2.27
N ALA A 382 -14.87 -1.40 -1.69
CA ALA A 382 -14.02 -1.46 -0.51
C ALA A 382 -12.54 -1.24 -0.87
N SER A 383 -12.15 -0.01 -1.16
CA SER A 383 -10.75 0.34 -1.40
C SER A 383 -10.40 1.67 -0.75
N ILE A 384 -9.30 1.67 0.03
CA ILE A 384 -8.82 2.83 0.77
C ILE A 384 -7.30 2.91 0.66
N ILE A 385 -6.80 4.03 0.14
CA ILE A 385 -5.37 4.31 0.11
C ILE A 385 -4.94 4.76 1.51
N THR A 386 -4.06 4.00 2.16
CA THR A 386 -3.48 4.31 3.46
C THR A 386 -2.04 4.77 3.32
N VAL A 387 -1.53 5.50 4.31
CA VAL A 387 -0.11 5.90 4.37
C VAL A 387 0.81 4.68 4.37
N GLN A 388 0.39 3.59 5.01
CA GLN A 388 1.14 2.32 5.03
C GLN A 388 1.27 1.72 3.63
N ASN A 389 0.18 1.70 2.84
CA ASN A 389 0.19 1.21 1.46
C ASN A 389 1.11 2.05 0.56
N LEU A 390 1.06 3.38 0.73
CA LEU A 390 1.95 4.29 0.01
C LEU A 390 3.41 4.04 0.37
N GLY A 391 3.72 3.87 1.66
CA GLY A 391 5.08 3.56 2.13
C GLY A 391 5.60 2.22 1.60
N LEU A 392 4.76 1.18 1.62
CA LEU A 392 5.10 -0.13 1.06
C LEU A 392 5.38 -0.04 -0.45
N ALA A 393 4.51 0.61 -1.21
CA ALA A 393 4.69 0.79 -2.65
C ALA A 393 5.94 1.62 -2.97
N LEU A 394 6.24 2.67 -2.19
CA LEU A 394 7.47 3.44 -2.34
C LEU A 394 8.72 2.57 -2.11
N GLY A 395 8.73 1.77 -1.03
CA GLY A 395 9.81 0.84 -0.75
C GLY A 395 10.04 -0.15 -1.89
N MET A 396 8.96 -0.74 -2.42
CA MET A 396 9.02 -1.64 -3.57
C MET A 396 9.56 -0.96 -4.83
N VAL A 397 9.13 0.27 -5.12
CA VAL A 397 9.65 1.04 -6.28
C VAL A 397 11.13 1.35 -6.14
N LEU A 398 11.58 1.70 -4.95
CA LEU A 398 13.01 1.93 -4.70
C LEU A 398 13.83 0.65 -4.89
N LEU A 399 13.30 -0.50 -4.46
CA LEU A 399 13.92 -1.80 -4.72
C LEU A 399 13.97 -2.13 -6.22
N ILE A 400 12.86 -1.95 -6.95
CA ILE A 400 12.82 -2.14 -8.41
C ILE A 400 13.86 -1.24 -9.08
N SER A 401 13.92 0.03 -8.71
CA SER A 401 14.89 1.00 -9.26
C SER A 401 16.33 0.60 -8.96
N ALA A 402 16.60 0.13 -7.74
CA ALA A 402 17.92 -0.32 -7.34
C ALA A 402 18.37 -1.56 -8.13
N PHE A 403 17.52 -2.57 -8.24
CA PHE A 403 17.84 -3.80 -8.98
C PHE A 403 17.97 -3.54 -10.48
N SER A 404 17.05 -2.77 -11.08
CA SER A 404 17.11 -2.41 -12.50
C SER A 404 18.37 -1.59 -12.82
N GLY A 405 18.70 -0.62 -11.97
CA GLY A 405 19.93 0.15 -12.07
C GLY A 405 21.18 -0.71 -11.93
N TYR A 406 21.21 -1.66 -11.00
CA TYR A 406 22.34 -2.57 -10.81
C TYR A 406 22.61 -3.45 -12.05
N ILE A 407 21.55 -4.00 -12.66
CA ILE A 407 21.69 -4.79 -13.91
C ILE A 407 22.33 -3.95 -15.02
N ALA A 408 21.87 -2.71 -15.18
CA ALA A 408 22.40 -1.79 -16.18
C ALA A 408 23.86 -1.35 -15.89
N VAL A 409 24.18 -1.11 -14.62
CA VAL A 409 25.53 -0.71 -14.17
C VAL A 409 26.59 -1.76 -14.49
N ARG A 410 26.31 -3.04 -14.27
CA ARG A 410 27.25 -4.12 -14.59
C ARG A 410 27.73 -4.05 -16.04
N LYS A 411 26.86 -3.64 -16.94
CA LYS A 411 27.23 -3.52 -18.37
C LYS A 411 28.13 -2.30 -18.63
N VAL A 412 27.81 -1.15 -18.01
CA VAL A 412 28.57 0.11 -18.21
C VAL A 412 29.97 0.05 -17.62
N LEU A 413 30.15 -0.59 -16.48
CA LEU A 413 31.47 -0.72 -15.86
C LEU A 413 32.45 -1.51 -16.73
N ASN A 414 31.98 -2.48 -17.52
CA ASN A 414 32.79 -3.34 -18.39
C ASN A 414 33.02 -2.72 -19.79
N ILE A 415 32.65 -1.44 -20.03
CA ILE A 415 32.94 -0.77 -21.29
C ILE A 415 34.46 -0.48 -21.40
N ASP A 416 35.09 -1.02 -22.43
CA ASP A 416 36.44 -0.60 -22.79
C ASP A 416 36.35 0.64 -23.71
N PRO A 417 36.92 1.80 -23.30
CA PRO A 417 36.90 3.01 -24.14
C PRO A 417 37.52 2.81 -25.54
N TYR A 418 38.40 1.80 -25.68
CA TYR A 418 39.08 1.49 -26.94
C TYR A 418 38.14 0.90 -28.00
N ASP A 419 37.13 0.14 -27.59
CA ASP A 419 36.19 -0.56 -28.51
C ASP A 419 35.27 0.43 -29.23
N ILE A 420 35.02 1.61 -28.64
CA ILE A 420 34.11 2.64 -29.19
C ILE A 420 34.77 3.39 -30.39
N PHE A 421 36.10 3.46 -30.42
CA PHE A 421 36.83 4.14 -31.49
C PHE A 421 37.23 3.19 -32.67
N ARG A 422 36.87 1.91 -32.59
CA ARG A 422 37.15 0.89 -33.61
C ARG A 422 35.95 0.53 -34.51
N GLY A 423 34.74 1.06 -34.23
CA GLY A 423 33.54 0.84 -35.04
C GLY A 423 33.47 1.67 -36.28
#